data_5dd583adef40cc91d4048bde9166e8c9
#
_entry.id   5dd583adef40cc91d4048bde9166e8c9
#
_cell.length_a   1.000
_cell.length_b   1.000
_cell.length_c   1.000
_cell.angle_alpha   90.00
_cell.angle_beta   90.00
_cell.angle_gamma   90.00
#
_symmetry.space_group_name_H-M   'P 1'
#
loop_
_entity.id
_entity.type
_entity.pdbx_description
1 polymer ?
#
loop_
_entity_poly.entity_id
_entity_poly.type
_entity_poly.pdbx_seq_one_letter_code
_entity_poly.pdbx_strand_id
1 'polypeptide(L)'
;MTKNRKGTLFVLSGPSGAGKGTIRARVFEALDGLSYSVSCTTRAPREGERDGVDYRFITPEDFAARIAAGDFLEWADVHRHRYGTLKSDVEKVLNEGKDMFLEIDVQGALQVKKKMPEAVTLFVVPPSIEVLEERLRGRRSEGEAE
;
A
#
# COMPACT_ATOMS: atom_id res chain seq x y z
N MET A 1 2.51 -15.86 28.88
CA MET A 1 2.42 -15.21 28.72
C MET A 1 2.63 -14.58 27.62
N THR A 2 2.24 -14.22 27.12
CA THR A 2 2.35 -13.77 26.04
C THR A 2 3.03 -12.67 25.95
N LYS A 3 3.71 -12.59 25.34
CA LYS A 3 4.43 -11.74 25.26
C LYS A 3 3.99 -10.77 24.44
N ASN A 4 4.16 -9.76 24.41
CA ASN A 4 3.84 -8.67 23.62
C ASN A 4 4.67 -8.66 22.43
N ARG A 5 4.50 -9.63 21.62
CA ARG A 5 5.23 -9.75 20.42
C ARG A 5 4.73 -8.70 19.43
N LYS A 6 5.65 -8.01 18.82
CA LYS A 6 5.31 -7.02 17.81
C LYS A 6 4.96 -7.72 16.52
N GLY A 7 3.99 -7.18 15.80
CA GLY A 7 3.60 -7.74 14.51
C GLY A 7 4.61 -7.43 13.43
N THR A 8 4.38 -7.97 12.25
CA THR A 8 5.28 -7.82 11.11
C THR A 8 4.59 -7.02 10.02
N LEU A 9 5.35 -6.13 9.40
CA LEU A 9 4.86 -5.39 8.23
C LEU A 9 5.32 -6.11 6.98
N PHE A 10 4.37 -6.51 6.15
CA PHE A 10 4.66 -7.14 4.86
C PHE A 10 4.37 -6.14 3.76
N VAL A 11 5.31 -5.96 2.86
CA VAL A 11 5.18 -5.01 1.75
C VAL A 11 5.23 -5.79 0.45
N LEU A 12 4.14 -5.75 -0.30
CA LEU A 12 4.06 -6.41 -1.58
C LEU A 12 4.28 -5.36 -2.66
N SER A 13 5.23 -5.58 -3.54
CA SER A 13 5.57 -4.62 -4.56
C SER A 13 5.84 -5.34 -5.87
N GLY A 14 5.94 -4.57 -6.94
CA GLY A 14 6.20 -5.10 -8.27
C GLY A 14 5.52 -4.23 -9.30
N PRO A 15 5.81 -4.46 -10.58
CA PRO A 15 5.22 -3.64 -11.62
C PRO A 15 3.74 -3.93 -11.81
N SER A 16 3.03 -2.99 -12.41
CA SER A 16 1.64 -3.20 -12.77
C SER A 16 1.56 -4.41 -13.70
N GLY A 17 0.52 -5.21 -13.52
CA GLY A 17 0.36 -6.41 -14.33
C GLY A 17 1.11 -7.62 -13.84
N ALA A 18 1.85 -7.49 -12.73
CA ALA A 18 2.58 -8.62 -12.18
C ALA A 18 1.71 -9.57 -11.37
N GLY A 19 0.48 -9.15 -11.03
CA GLY A 19 -0.42 -10.00 -10.30
C GLY A 19 -0.56 -9.67 -8.82
N LYS A 20 -0.15 -8.47 -8.43
CA LYS A 20 -0.19 -8.08 -7.01
C LYS A 20 -1.59 -8.16 -6.41
N GLY A 21 -2.59 -7.65 -7.14
CA GLY A 21 -3.94 -7.64 -6.63
C GLY A 21 -4.48 -9.04 -6.38
N THR A 22 -4.16 -9.97 -7.27
CA THR A 22 -4.58 -11.35 -7.11
C THR A 22 -3.92 -11.98 -5.88
N ILE A 23 -2.63 -11.70 -5.71
CA ILE A 23 -1.90 -12.23 -4.56
C ILE A 23 -2.46 -11.67 -3.27
N ARG A 24 -2.72 -10.36 -3.24
CA ARG A 24 -3.30 -9.73 -2.07
C ARG A 24 -4.62 -10.39 -1.69
N ALA A 25 -5.50 -10.57 -2.68
CA ALA A 25 -6.80 -11.16 -2.43
C ALA A 25 -6.68 -12.56 -1.84
N ARG A 26 -5.77 -13.36 -2.40
CA ARG A 26 -5.57 -14.73 -1.93
C ARG A 26 -5.00 -14.76 -0.53
N VAL A 27 -4.09 -13.84 -0.23
CA VAL A 27 -3.48 -13.79 1.08
C VAL A 27 -4.51 -13.44 2.15
N PHE A 28 -5.36 -12.45 1.87
CA PHE A 28 -6.38 -12.07 2.85
C PHE A 28 -7.45 -13.13 3.02
N GLU A 29 -7.68 -13.91 1.99
CA GLU A 29 -8.60 -15.05 2.07
C GLU A 29 -8.04 -16.14 2.97
N ALA A 30 -6.75 -16.38 2.86
CA ALA A 30 -6.13 -17.51 3.52
C ALA A 30 -5.69 -17.25 4.96
N LEU A 31 -5.42 -15.99 5.31
CA LEU A 31 -4.84 -15.66 6.61
C LEU A 31 -5.74 -14.74 7.41
N ASP A 32 -5.92 -15.09 8.69
CA ASP A 32 -6.63 -14.23 9.61
C ASP A 32 -5.64 -13.32 10.32
N GLY A 33 -6.15 -12.23 10.87
CA GLY A 33 -5.31 -11.37 11.68
C GLY A 33 -4.39 -10.44 10.91
N LEU A 34 -4.59 -10.38 9.61
CA LEU A 34 -3.80 -9.51 8.76
C LEU A 34 -4.59 -8.22 8.51
N SER A 35 -3.98 -7.08 8.77
CA SER A 35 -4.62 -5.79 8.58
C SER A 35 -4.15 -5.14 7.30
N TYR A 36 -5.04 -4.42 6.66
CA TYR A 36 -4.72 -3.68 5.45
C TYR A 36 -4.68 -2.20 5.81
N SER A 37 -3.70 -1.49 5.27
CA SER A 37 -3.52 -0.09 5.59
C SER A 37 -4.49 0.80 4.81
N VAL A 38 -5.01 1.82 5.49
CA VAL A 38 -5.86 2.83 4.84
C VAL A 38 -4.96 4.02 4.54
N SER A 39 -4.65 4.22 3.26
CA SER A 39 -3.73 5.28 2.85
C SER A 39 -4.40 6.64 2.85
N CYS A 40 -3.60 7.68 3.02
CA CYS A 40 -4.05 9.06 2.84
C CYS A 40 -3.98 9.42 1.37
N THR A 41 -4.87 10.25 0.91
CA THR A 41 -4.78 10.78 -0.45
C THR A 41 -5.36 12.17 -0.52
N THR A 42 -4.84 12.96 -1.47
CA THR A 42 -5.38 14.31 -1.72
C THR A 42 -6.44 14.28 -2.82
N ARG A 43 -6.67 13.12 -3.42
CA ARG A 43 -7.70 12.97 -4.44
C ARG A 43 -9.07 13.01 -3.79
N ALA A 44 -10.03 13.59 -4.47
CA ALA A 44 -11.40 13.61 -3.96
C ALA A 44 -11.99 12.20 -3.98
N PRO A 45 -12.89 11.90 -3.06
CA PRO A 45 -13.52 10.57 -3.05
C PRO A 45 -14.30 10.33 -4.34
N ARG A 46 -14.27 9.09 -4.80
CA ARG A 46 -15.09 8.68 -5.92
C ARG A 46 -16.37 8.09 -5.37
N GLU A 47 -17.33 7.93 -6.26
CA GLU A 47 -18.62 7.36 -5.85
C GLU A 47 -18.39 6.01 -5.17
N GLY A 48 -19.02 5.84 -4.02
CA GLY A 48 -18.90 4.60 -3.28
C GLY A 48 -17.72 4.53 -2.33
N GLU A 49 -16.79 5.47 -2.42
CA GLU A 49 -15.65 5.48 -1.51
C GLU A 49 -15.99 6.18 -0.22
N ARG A 50 -15.46 5.67 0.88
CA ARG A 50 -15.74 6.22 2.20
C ARG A 50 -14.45 6.61 2.90
N ASP A 51 -14.51 7.78 3.52
CA ASP A 51 -13.39 8.31 4.27
C ASP A 51 -13.09 7.40 5.45
N GLY A 52 -11.81 7.10 5.64
CA GLY A 52 -11.39 6.26 6.75
C GLY A 52 -11.52 4.78 6.47
N VAL A 53 -12.10 4.42 5.34
CA VAL A 53 -12.27 3.02 4.94
C VAL A 53 -11.46 2.73 3.69
N ASP A 54 -11.77 3.42 2.60
CA ASP A 54 -11.03 3.22 1.34
C ASP A 54 -9.75 4.03 1.36
N TYR A 55 -9.85 5.26 1.81
CA TYR A 55 -8.73 6.18 1.96
C TYR A 55 -9.05 7.15 3.09
N ARG A 56 -8.03 7.83 3.57
CA ARG A 56 -8.22 9.00 4.38
C ARG A 56 -8.07 10.18 3.43
N PHE A 57 -9.16 10.83 3.11
CA PHE A 57 -9.17 11.94 2.15
C PHE A 57 -8.81 13.22 2.89
N ILE A 58 -7.66 13.79 2.57
CA ILE A 58 -7.16 14.98 3.24
C ILE A 58 -6.82 16.03 2.21
N THR A 59 -6.67 17.28 2.65
CA THR A 59 -6.35 18.37 1.74
C THR A 59 -4.89 18.32 1.33
N PRO A 60 -4.55 18.93 0.18
CA PRO A 60 -3.14 19.03 -0.21
C PRO A 60 -2.31 19.73 0.87
N GLU A 61 -2.87 20.73 1.53
CA GLU A 61 -2.17 21.46 2.58
C GLU A 61 -1.87 20.57 3.78
N ASP A 62 -2.85 19.74 4.17
CA ASP A 62 -2.67 18.83 5.27
C ASP A 62 -1.63 17.76 4.92
N PHE A 63 -1.69 17.27 3.68
CA PHE A 63 -0.72 16.27 3.23
C PHE A 63 0.70 16.85 3.29
N ALA A 64 0.87 18.08 2.80
CA ALA A 64 2.18 18.70 2.81
C ALA A 64 2.69 18.91 4.24
N ALA A 65 1.79 19.29 5.16
CA ALA A 65 2.19 19.45 6.55
C ALA A 65 2.64 18.14 7.17
N ARG A 66 2.00 17.05 6.80
CA ARG A 66 2.38 15.73 7.31
C ARG A 66 3.71 15.26 6.75
N ILE A 67 4.01 15.63 5.48
CA ILE A 67 5.33 15.34 4.93
C ILE A 67 6.40 16.06 5.75
N ALA A 68 6.16 17.35 6.00
CA ALA A 68 7.13 18.15 6.74
C ALA A 68 7.35 17.64 8.15
N ALA A 69 6.31 17.08 8.75
CA ALA A 69 6.39 16.54 10.11
C ALA A 69 7.01 15.13 10.15
N GLY A 70 7.25 14.53 9.00
CA GLY A 70 7.82 13.19 8.97
C GLY A 70 6.82 12.10 9.31
N ASP A 71 5.53 12.36 9.09
CA ASP A 71 4.47 11.43 9.49
C ASP A 71 4.30 10.23 8.59
N PHE A 72 4.80 10.29 7.36
CA PHE A 72 4.58 9.22 6.41
C PHE A 72 5.69 8.19 6.42
N LEU A 73 5.30 6.92 6.38
CA LEU A 73 6.23 5.84 6.16
C LEU A 73 6.69 5.85 4.71
N GLU A 74 5.78 6.17 3.80
CA GLU A 74 6.08 6.38 2.39
C GLU A 74 5.00 7.25 1.80
N TRP A 75 5.34 7.97 0.74
CA TRP A 75 4.35 8.75 -0.01
C TRP A 75 4.85 8.96 -1.42
N ALA A 76 3.93 9.24 -2.33
CA ALA A 76 4.28 9.43 -3.73
C ALA A 76 3.23 10.27 -4.43
N ASP A 77 3.64 10.88 -5.54
CA ASP A 77 2.73 11.58 -6.43
C ASP A 77 2.26 10.61 -7.50
N VAL A 78 0.95 10.54 -7.70
CA VAL A 78 0.38 9.68 -8.73
C VAL A 78 -0.73 10.48 -9.43
N HIS A 79 -0.55 10.77 -10.69
CA HIS A 79 -1.56 11.47 -11.49
C HIS A 79 -2.06 12.76 -10.83
N ARG A 80 -1.12 13.61 -10.41
CA ARG A 80 -1.42 14.92 -9.82
C ARG A 80 -1.97 14.87 -8.40
N HIS A 81 -2.08 13.69 -7.85
CA HIS A 81 -2.54 13.53 -6.48
C HIS A 81 -1.46 12.84 -5.69
N ARG A 82 -1.54 12.98 -4.38
CA ARG A 82 -0.57 12.35 -3.50
C ARG A 82 -1.22 11.25 -2.72
N TYR A 83 -0.44 10.21 -2.46
CA TYR A 83 -0.87 9.06 -1.69
C TYR A 83 0.22 8.73 -0.70
N GLY A 84 -0.15 8.31 0.50
CA GLY A 84 0.85 7.99 1.49
C GLY A 84 0.32 7.12 2.61
N THR A 85 1.23 6.44 3.28
CA THR A 85 0.92 5.57 4.40
C THR A 85 1.45 6.22 5.67
N LEU A 86 0.58 6.43 6.64
CA LEU A 86 0.97 7.05 7.90
C LEU A 86 1.74 6.04 8.75
N LYS A 87 2.90 6.47 9.21
CA LYS A 87 3.76 5.64 10.06
C LYS A 87 3.05 5.27 11.36
N SER A 88 2.30 6.22 11.93
CA SER A 88 1.61 5.97 13.19
C SER A 88 0.54 4.88 13.06
N ASP A 89 -0.14 4.82 11.93
CA ASP A 89 -1.14 3.78 11.71
C ASP A 89 -0.50 2.40 11.68
N VAL A 90 0.64 2.31 11.01
CA VAL A 90 1.36 1.04 10.90
C VAL A 90 1.88 0.63 12.28
N GLU A 91 2.51 1.57 12.97
CA GLU A 91 3.08 1.26 14.27
C GLU A 91 2.03 0.83 15.28
N LYS A 92 0.86 1.43 15.22
CA LYS A 92 -0.21 1.06 16.12
C LYS A 92 -0.60 -0.40 15.94
N VAL A 93 -0.78 -0.82 14.70
CA VAL A 93 -1.17 -2.20 14.41
C VAL A 93 -0.08 -3.18 14.83
N LEU A 94 1.16 -2.86 14.50
CA LEU A 94 2.27 -3.75 14.84
C LEU A 94 2.46 -3.86 16.34
N ASN A 95 2.27 -2.74 17.05
CA ASN A 95 2.43 -2.77 18.50
C ASN A 95 1.32 -3.54 19.20
N GLU A 96 0.20 -3.73 18.52
CA GLU A 96 -0.88 -4.57 19.03
C GLU A 96 -0.62 -6.06 18.78
N GLY A 97 0.50 -6.37 18.16
CA GLY A 97 0.84 -7.75 17.87
C GLY A 97 0.20 -8.28 16.60
N LYS A 98 -0.36 -7.38 15.81
CA LYS A 98 -1.01 -7.77 14.57
C LYS A 98 -0.12 -7.49 13.38
N ASP A 99 -0.25 -8.30 12.36
CA ASP A 99 0.52 -8.12 11.13
C ASP A 99 -0.21 -7.17 10.19
N MET A 100 0.55 -6.45 9.38
CA MET A 100 -0.01 -5.50 8.45
C MET A 100 0.53 -5.74 7.05
N PHE A 101 -0.32 -5.47 6.06
CA PHE A 101 0.01 -5.73 4.66
C PHE A 101 -0.13 -4.44 3.87
N LEU A 102 0.90 -4.09 3.12
CA LEU A 102 0.88 -2.94 2.22
C LEU A 102 1.11 -3.42 0.80
N GLU A 103 0.35 -2.88 -0.12
CA GLU A 103 0.60 -3.11 -1.53
C GLU A 103 0.94 -1.76 -2.14
N ILE A 104 2.21 -1.54 -2.48
CA ILE A 104 2.69 -0.26 -2.98
C ILE A 104 3.68 -0.50 -4.11
N ASP A 105 4.03 0.57 -4.83
CA ASP A 105 4.97 0.43 -5.93
C ASP A 105 6.40 0.31 -5.40
N VAL A 106 7.34 0.12 -6.30
CA VAL A 106 8.73 -0.10 -5.92
C VAL A 106 9.31 1.09 -5.19
N GLN A 107 8.96 2.30 -5.61
CA GLN A 107 9.46 3.50 -4.96
C GLN A 107 9.01 3.56 -3.51
N GLY A 108 7.71 3.25 -3.27
CA GLY A 108 7.20 3.22 -1.91
C GLY A 108 7.85 2.14 -1.09
N ALA A 109 8.06 0.97 -1.68
CA ALA A 109 8.70 -0.13 -0.97
C ALA A 109 10.10 0.24 -0.52
N LEU A 110 10.85 0.96 -1.36
CA LEU A 110 12.18 1.39 -1.00
C LEU A 110 12.16 2.38 0.16
N GLN A 111 11.19 3.30 0.14
CA GLN A 111 11.04 4.24 1.25
C GLN A 111 10.74 3.51 2.55
N VAL A 112 9.84 2.53 2.50
CA VAL A 112 9.49 1.76 3.69
C VAL A 112 10.70 1.02 4.22
N LYS A 113 11.45 0.36 3.34
CA LYS A 113 12.61 -0.42 3.76
C LYS A 113 13.66 0.45 4.41
N LYS A 114 13.80 1.67 3.94
CA LYS A 114 14.75 2.60 4.50
C LYS A 114 14.35 3.03 5.91
N LYS A 115 13.05 3.29 6.12
CA LYS A 115 12.55 3.78 7.40
C LYS A 115 12.25 2.67 8.37
N MET A 116 11.96 1.48 7.88
CA MET A 116 11.61 0.34 8.70
C MET A 116 12.30 -0.89 8.11
N PRO A 117 13.60 -1.05 8.39
CA PRO A 117 14.38 -2.14 7.79
C PRO A 117 13.87 -3.54 8.12
N GLU A 118 13.16 -3.68 9.23
CA GLU A 118 12.64 -4.98 9.62
C GLU A 118 11.41 -5.41 8.83
N ALA A 119 10.85 -4.54 7.99
CA ALA A 119 9.71 -4.90 7.16
C ALA A 119 10.11 -6.01 6.17
N VAL A 120 9.19 -6.93 5.94
CA VAL A 120 9.41 -8.01 4.98
C VAL A 120 8.90 -7.56 3.62
N THR A 121 9.79 -7.46 2.66
CA THR A 121 9.45 -6.99 1.32
C THR A 121 9.33 -8.16 0.38
N LEU A 122 8.23 -8.22 -0.35
CA LEU A 122 7.98 -9.25 -1.33
C LEU A 122 7.85 -8.59 -2.68
N PHE A 123 8.62 -9.05 -3.64
CA PHE A 123 8.62 -8.45 -4.96
C PHE A 123 8.05 -9.43 -5.97
N VAL A 124 6.96 -9.05 -6.62
CA VAL A 124 6.29 -9.91 -7.58
C VAL A 124 6.79 -9.60 -8.97
N VAL A 125 7.24 -10.63 -9.65
CA VAL A 125 7.78 -10.48 -11.00
C VAL A 125 6.94 -11.36 -11.93
N PRO A 126 6.49 -10.84 -13.08
CA PRO A 126 5.74 -11.67 -14.02
C PRO A 126 6.65 -12.74 -14.62
N PRO A 127 6.07 -13.83 -15.11
CA PRO A 127 6.90 -14.93 -15.66
C PRO A 127 7.76 -14.48 -16.84
N SER A 128 7.31 -13.49 -17.60
CA SER A 128 8.08 -13.01 -18.74
C SER A 128 7.60 -11.62 -19.11
N ILE A 129 8.38 -10.97 -19.94
CA ILE A 129 8.02 -9.66 -20.47
C ILE A 129 6.77 -9.76 -21.32
N GLU A 130 6.65 -10.84 -22.08
CA GLU A 130 5.48 -11.05 -22.90
C GLU A 130 4.20 -11.16 -22.09
N VAL A 131 4.28 -11.89 -20.97
CA VAL A 131 3.11 -12.02 -20.11
C VAL A 131 2.74 -10.69 -19.51
N LEU A 132 3.73 -9.91 -19.10
CA LEU A 132 3.47 -8.59 -18.54
C LEU A 132 2.78 -7.69 -19.56
N GLU A 133 3.29 -7.71 -20.78
CA GLU A 133 2.71 -6.91 -21.84
C GLU A 133 1.26 -7.29 -22.09
N GLU A 134 0.99 -8.57 -22.13
CA GLU A 134 -0.33 -9.09 -22.32
C GLU A 134 -1.30 -8.63 -21.24
N ARG A 135 -0.85 -8.70 -19.98
CA ARG A 135 -1.68 -8.30 -18.86
C ARG A 135 -1.97 -6.81 -18.86
N LEU A 136 -0.99 -6.01 -19.24
CA LEU A 136 -1.17 -4.57 -19.32
C LEU A 136 -2.13 -4.19 -20.43
N ARG A 137 -2.07 -4.89 -21.54
CA ARG A 137 -3.00 -4.65 -22.65
C ARG A 137 -4.42 -5.00 -22.26
N GLY A 138 -4.60 -6.11 -21.56
CA GLY A 138 -5.90 -6.51 -21.09
C GLY A 138 -6.49 -5.50 -20.13
N ARG A 139 -5.66 -4.98 -19.23
CA ARG A 139 -6.11 -3.97 -18.28
C ARG A 139 -6.48 -2.69 -19.00
N ARG A 140 -5.71 -2.33 -20.02
CA ARG A 140 -5.99 -1.12 -20.78
C ARG A 140 -7.32 -1.25 -21.52
N SER A 141 -7.59 -2.42 -22.09
CA SER A 141 -8.86 -2.66 -22.77
C SER A 141 -10.03 -2.50 -21.85
N GLU A 142 -9.88 -2.96 -20.61
CA GLU A 142 -10.98 -2.95 -19.68
C GLU A 142 -11.06 -1.66 -18.90
N GLY A 143 -9.93 -1.10 -18.58
CA GLY A 143 -9.87 0.07 -17.74
C GLY A 143 -9.41 1.29 -18.49
N GLU A 144 -9.85 1.41 -19.69
CA GLU A 144 -9.42 2.50 -20.52
C GLU A 144 -9.56 3.84 -19.88
N ALA A 145 -10.58 4.02 -19.11
CA ALA A 145 -10.84 5.28 -18.47
C ALA A 145 -9.81 5.63 -17.43
N GLU A 146 -9.07 4.67 -17.01
CA GLU A 146 -8.06 4.96 -16.04
C GLU A 146 -7.03 5.87 -16.57
#